data_9b0845f5c90201ffd4e725cd86dadcff
#
_entry.id   9b0845f5c90201ffd4e725cd86dadcff
#
_cell.length_a   1.000
_cell.length_b   1.000
_cell.length_c   1.000
_cell.angle_alpha   90.00
_cell.angle_beta   90.00
_cell.angle_gamma   90.00
#
_symmetry.space_group_name_H-M   'P 1'
#
loop_
_entity.id
_entity.type
_entity.pdbx_description
1 polymer ?
#
loop_
_entity_poly.entity_id
_entity_poly.type
_entity_poly.pdbx_seq_one_letter_code
_entity_poly.pdbx_strand_id
1 'polypeptide(L)'
;MKTRITELFGIEYPVIQGGMAAVSDADLTAAVSNAGGLGILNSVGSAEALRENIRRVRELTDKPFGVNVMLLMKNVEEISQVIIEEKVPVVSTGAGSPKNFIAAWKAAGIKVMPVVPSAKVAKKMEDLGADAVVCSGMEAGGHIGEVSTLAMIPVAHRLCTIPIVAAGGIGDGRGVAGAFAMGAEGVQCGTAFIVADECNASDGYKDAIVNALESDTRVYRNPGTGRNVRTVTSPLVEKYFEVLKEEGYDKAKLLMGGGLAHAMKDGDPEQSTFMAGQSAGAVVRRGTCREIIERMMQEAREAALEQVEKWR
;
A
#
# COMPACT_ATOMS: atom_id res chain seq x y z
N MET A 1 -11.34 6.74 16.29
CA MET A 1 -10.17 7.57 16.73
C MET A 1 -10.13 8.82 15.87
N LYS A 2 -9.95 10.02 16.44
CA LYS A 2 -9.95 11.27 15.69
C LYS A 2 -8.53 11.72 15.34
N THR A 3 -8.20 11.79 14.06
CA THR A 3 -6.93 12.31 13.52
C THR A 3 -7.23 13.21 12.31
N ARG A 4 -6.26 14.02 11.87
CA ARG A 4 -6.45 14.82 10.64
C ARG A 4 -6.72 13.94 9.40
N ILE A 5 -6.23 12.70 9.36
CA ILE A 5 -6.51 11.74 8.28
C ILE A 5 -7.98 11.30 8.31
N THR A 6 -8.53 10.97 9.48
CA THR A 6 -9.94 10.58 9.57
C THR A 6 -10.87 11.73 9.23
N GLU A 7 -10.54 12.95 9.62
CA GLU A 7 -11.31 14.16 9.27
C GLU A 7 -11.20 14.51 7.78
N LEU A 8 -10.00 14.38 7.19
CA LEU A 8 -9.74 14.73 5.79
C LEU A 8 -10.50 13.83 4.82
N PHE A 9 -10.56 12.54 5.12
CA PHE A 9 -11.16 11.53 4.23
C PHE A 9 -12.57 11.08 4.64
N GLY A 10 -13.05 11.50 5.82
CA GLY A 10 -14.39 11.09 6.32
C GLY A 10 -14.46 9.61 6.70
N ILE A 11 -13.38 9.04 7.22
CA ILE A 11 -13.26 7.63 7.62
C ILE A 11 -13.25 7.48 9.15
N GLU A 12 -13.62 6.29 9.64
CA GLU A 12 -13.72 6.00 11.07
C GLU A 12 -12.35 5.70 11.70
N TYR A 13 -11.56 4.88 11.01
CA TYR A 13 -10.23 4.46 11.45
C TYR A 13 -9.15 5.03 10.53
N PRO A 14 -8.02 5.52 11.07
CA PRO A 14 -6.93 6.09 10.28
C PRO A 14 -6.08 4.97 9.64
N VAL A 15 -6.75 4.00 9.02
CA VAL A 15 -6.17 2.83 8.36
C VAL A 15 -6.53 2.86 6.88
N ILE A 16 -5.53 2.81 6.03
CA ILE A 16 -5.64 2.84 4.59
C ILE A 16 -5.14 1.52 4.03
N GLN A 17 -5.93 0.88 3.17
CA GLN A 17 -5.41 -0.23 2.36
C GLN A 17 -4.72 0.37 1.14
N GLY A 18 -3.43 0.12 1.00
CA GLY A 18 -2.64 0.66 -0.11
C GLY A 18 -3.03 0.09 -1.46
N GLY A 19 -2.97 0.92 -2.51
CA GLY A 19 -3.21 0.46 -3.87
C GLY A 19 -2.16 -0.55 -4.34
N MET A 20 -2.56 -1.81 -4.51
CA MET A 20 -1.71 -2.93 -4.88
C MET A 20 -2.08 -3.43 -6.27
N ALA A 21 -1.09 -3.51 -7.19
CA ALA A 21 -1.31 -4.02 -8.54
C ALA A 21 -1.89 -5.45 -8.51
N ALA A 22 -2.89 -5.71 -9.32
CA ALA A 22 -3.64 -6.96 -9.43
C ALA A 22 -4.42 -7.40 -8.17
N VAL A 23 -4.15 -6.84 -6.99
CA VAL A 23 -4.76 -7.24 -5.70
C VAL A 23 -5.92 -6.32 -5.31
N SER A 24 -5.73 -5.00 -5.46
CA SER A 24 -6.72 -4.00 -5.02
C SER A 24 -7.83 -3.85 -6.07
N ASP A 25 -8.75 -4.77 -6.08
CA ASP A 25 -9.97 -4.74 -6.89
C ASP A 25 -11.13 -3.99 -6.21
N ALA A 26 -12.31 -4.03 -6.81
CA ALA A 26 -13.48 -3.34 -6.30
C ALA A 26 -14.01 -3.96 -4.99
N ASP A 27 -13.96 -5.27 -4.86
CA ASP A 27 -14.49 -5.98 -3.70
C ASP A 27 -13.64 -5.71 -2.45
N LEU A 28 -12.30 -5.84 -2.55
CA LEU A 28 -11.39 -5.49 -1.45
C LEU A 28 -11.48 -4.00 -1.08
N THR A 29 -11.53 -3.12 -2.08
CA THR A 29 -11.64 -1.67 -1.86
C THR A 29 -12.90 -1.31 -1.08
N ALA A 30 -14.04 -1.86 -1.49
CA ALA A 30 -15.32 -1.63 -0.83
C ALA A 30 -15.36 -2.25 0.58
N ALA A 31 -14.80 -3.45 0.77
CA ALA A 31 -14.77 -4.11 2.07
C ALA A 31 -13.97 -3.31 3.11
N VAL A 32 -12.81 -2.78 2.75
CA VAL A 32 -12.02 -1.90 3.62
C VAL A 32 -12.78 -0.61 3.95
N SER A 33 -13.42 0.00 2.97
CA SER A 33 -14.23 1.21 3.19
C SER A 33 -15.43 0.95 4.09
N ASN A 34 -16.14 -0.15 3.89
CA ASN A 34 -17.24 -0.61 4.75
C ASN A 34 -16.80 -0.98 6.18
N ALA A 35 -15.53 -1.37 6.33
CA ALA A 35 -14.91 -1.62 7.64
C ALA A 35 -14.46 -0.34 8.37
N GLY A 36 -14.67 0.84 7.76
CA GLY A 36 -14.35 2.14 8.37
C GLY A 36 -12.96 2.68 8.06
N GLY A 37 -12.16 1.97 7.25
CA GLY A 37 -10.89 2.44 6.70
C GLY A 37 -11.05 3.19 5.37
N LEU A 38 -9.95 3.39 4.65
CA LEU A 38 -9.94 3.90 3.28
C LEU A 38 -9.43 2.81 2.33
N GLY A 39 -10.33 2.20 1.56
CA GLY A 39 -9.96 1.30 0.47
C GLY A 39 -9.41 2.07 -0.73
N ILE A 40 -8.34 1.58 -1.34
CA ILE A 40 -7.71 2.19 -2.51
C ILE A 40 -7.72 1.20 -3.68
N LEU A 41 -8.53 1.49 -4.69
CA LEU A 41 -8.60 0.73 -5.94
C LEU A 41 -7.31 0.93 -6.76
N ASN A 42 -6.80 -0.12 -7.41
CA ASN A 42 -5.72 0.05 -8.37
C ASN A 42 -6.25 0.56 -9.73
N SER A 43 -5.41 1.25 -10.50
CA SER A 43 -5.73 1.75 -11.83
C SER A 43 -4.99 1.02 -12.95
N VAL A 44 -4.48 -0.18 -12.68
CA VAL A 44 -3.76 -0.97 -13.69
C VAL A 44 -4.73 -1.51 -14.71
N GLY A 45 -4.49 -1.23 -16.00
CA GLY A 45 -5.35 -1.63 -17.10
C GLY A 45 -5.81 -0.44 -17.96
N SER A 46 -6.92 -0.60 -18.65
CA SER A 46 -7.50 0.47 -19.48
C SER A 46 -8.30 1.48 -18.64
N ALA A 47 -8.51 2.67 -19.18
CA ALA A 47 -9.37 3.68 -18.58
C ALA A 47 -10.81 3.20 -18.42
N GLU A 48 -11.33 2.43 -19.37
CA GLU A 48 -12.68 1.87 -19.30
C GLU A 48 -12.81 0.83 -18.19
N ALA A 49 -11.84 -0.08 -18.06
CA ALA A 49 -11.81 -1.04 -16.94
C ALA A 49 -11.76 -0.34 -15.57
N LEU A 50 -11.00 0.78 -15.46
CA LEU A 50 -11.02 1.59 -14.25
C LEU A 50 -12.41 2.17 -13.99
N ARG A 51 -13.10 2.69 -15.01
CA ARG A 51 -14.46 3.24 -14.89
C ARG A 51 -15.45 2.19 -14.38
N GLU A 52 -15.41 1.00 -14.95
CA GLU A 52 -16.25 -0.12 -14.52
C GLU A 52 -15.97 -0.49 -13.05
N ASN A 53 -14.72 -0.59 -12.67
CA ASN A 53 -14.33 -0.89 -11.30
C ASN A 53 -14.75 0.21 -10.31
N ILE A 54 -14.63 1.49 -10.65
CA ILE A 54 -15.11 2.60 -9.81
C ILE A 54 -16.62 2.49 -9.59
N ARG A 55 -17.40 2.18 -10.65
CA ARG A 55 -18.84 1.99 -10.54
C ARG A 55 -19.19 0.78 -9.70
N ARG A 56 -18.42 -0.32 -9.86
CA ARG A 56 -18.58 -1.51 -9.03
C ARG A 56 -18.31 -1.21 -7.55
N VAL A 57 -17.28 -0.43 -7.20
CA VAL A 57 -17.06 0.00 -5.81
C VAL A 57 -18.29 0.73 -5.26
N ARG A 58 -18.91 1.64 -6.04
CA ARG A 58 -20.10 2.39 -5.61
C ARG A 58 -21.36 1.54 -5.46
N GLU A 59 -21.46 0.42 -6.16
CA GLU A 59 -22.53 -0.56 -5.94
C GLU A 59 -22.34 -1.29 -4.59
N LEU A 60 -21.11 -1.46 -4.14
CA LEU A 60 -20.74 -2.23 -2.95
C LEU A 60 -20.65 -1.38 -1.67
N THR A 61 -20.46 -0.05 -1.80
CA THR A 61 -20.29 0.85 -0.66
C THR A 61 -20.72 2.28 -0.96
N ASP A 62 -21.27 2.94 0.06
CA ASP A 62 -21.52 4.39 0.11
C ASP A 62 -20.39 5.17 0.82
N LYS A 63 -19.37 4.47 1.29
CA LYS A 63 -18.25 5.03 2.05
C LYS A 63 -17.17 5.61 1.14
N PRO A 64 -16.35 6.54 1.64
CA PRO A 64 -15.20 7.06 0.89
C PRO A 64 -14.23 5.96 0.48
N PHE A 65 -13.72 6.06 -0.74
CA PHE A 65 -12.65 5.23 -1.28
C PHE A 65 -11.71 6.08 -2.13
N GLY A 66 -10.57 5.53 -2.50
CA GLY A 66 -9.63 6.20 -3.38
C GLY A 66 -9.23 5.35 -4.58
N VAL A 67 -8.48 5.96 -5.50
CA VAL A 67 -7.85 5.29 -6.64
C VAL A 67 -6.35 5.56 -6.60
N ASN A 68 -5.53 4.53 -6.75
CA ASN A 68 -4.08 4.68 -6.88
C ASN A 68 -3.66 4.75 -8.34
N VAL A 69 -3.00 5.85 -8.72
CA VAL A 69 -2.46 6.07 -10.06
C VAL A 69 -0.96 5.78 -10.08
N MET A 70 -0.57 4.77 -10.87
CA MET A 70 0.84 4.49 -11.13
C MET A 70 1.34 5.40 -12.26
N LEU A 71 2.07 6.46 -11.90
CA LEU A 71 2.46 7.55 -12.82
C LEU A 71 3.48 7.14 -13.91
N LEU A 72 3.94 5.89 -13.92
CA LEU A 72 4.76 5.32 -15.00
C LEU A 72 3.94 4.69 -16.13
N MET A 73 2.62 4.57 -16.00
CA MET A 73 1.75 4.04 -17.04
C MET A 73 1.65 5.01 -18.21
N LYS A 74 1.49 4.47 -19.42
CA LYS A 74 1.40 5.29 -20.64
C LYS A 74 0.07 6.04 -20.78
N ASN A 75 -0.99 5.50 -20.17
CA ASN A 75 -2.37 6.01 -20.24
C ASN A 75 -2.79 6.82 -19.00
N VAL A 76 -1.84 7.42 -18.27
CA VAL A 76 -2.11 8.19 -17.05
C VAL A 76 -3.08 9.35 -17.31
N GLU A 77 -3.04 9.98 -18.47
CA GLU A 77 -3.92 11.08 -18.85
C GLU A 77 -5.38 10.61 -18.94
N GLU A 78 -5.62 9.47 -19.62
CA GLU A 78 -6.95 8.85 -19.73
C GLU A 78 -7.47 8.40 -18.36
N ILE A 79 -6.63 7.77 -17.54
CA ILE A 79 -6.93 7.38 -16.15
C ILE A 79 -7.30 8.61 -15.32
N SER A 80 -6.53 9.70 -15.43
CA SER A 80 -6.80 10.96 -14.73
C SER A 80 -8.16 11.55 -15.11
N GLN A 81 -8.50 11.49 -16.40
CA GLN A 81 -9.79 11.99 -16.90
C GLN A 81 -10.95 11.17 -16.32
N VAL A 82 -10.87 9.84 -16.31
CA VAL A 82 -11.87 8.96 -15.68
C VAL A 82 -12.06 9.29 -14.21
N ILE A 83 -10.99 9.48 -13.47
CA ILE A 83 -11.02 9.83 -12.04
C ILE A 83 -11.80 11.13 -11.79
N ILE A 84 -11.59 12.15 -12.64
CA ILE A 84 -12.30 13.44 -12.57
C ILE A 84 -13.78 13.27 -12.92
N GLU A 85 -14.08 12.60 -14.03
CA GLU A 85 -15.46 12.38 -14.50
C GLU A 85 -16.28 11.57 -13.50
N GLU A 86 -15.70 10.53 -12.96
CA GLU A 86 -16.32 9.68 -11.93
C GLU A 86 -16.27 10.31 -10.53
N LYS A 87 -15.71 11.53 -10.37
CA LYS A 87 -15.66 12.25 -9.07
C LYS A 87 -15.14 11.37 -7.92
N VAL A 88 -14.02 10.70 -8.15
CA VAL A 88 -13.38 9.86 -7.12
C VAL A 88 -12.97 10.74 -5.92
N PRO A 89 -13.31 10.37 -4.68
CA PRO A 89 -13.02 11.24 -3.53
C PRO A 89 -11.53 11.48 -3.27
N VAL A 90 -10.71 10.43 -3.45
CA VAL A 90 -9.29 10.44 -3.08
C VAL A 90 -8.43 9.84 -4.21
N VAL A 91 -7.36 10.52 -4.56
CA VAL A 91 -6.30 9.96 -5.43
C VAL A 91 -5.03 9.75 -4.63
N SER A 92 -4.56 8.51 -4.63
CA SER A 92 -3.20 8.15 -4.25
C SER A 92 -2.34 8.04 -5.50
N THR A 93 -1.04 8.32 -5.41
CA THR A 93 -0.14 8.16 -6.56
C THR A 93 1.14 7.46 -6.15
N GLY A 94 1.68 6.62 -7.05
CA GLY A 94 2.97 5.98 -6.87
C GLY A 94 3.84 6.08 -8.11
N ALA A 95 5.13 5.81 -7.95
CA ALA A 95 6.11 5.64 -9.02
C ALA A 95 6.30 6.87 -9.94
N GLY A 96 6.17 8.09 -9.40
CA GLY A 96 6.37 9.33 -10.17
C GLY A 96 5.98 10.58 -9.40
N SER A 97 5.90 11.72 -10.11
CA SER A 97 5.43 13.00 -9.55
C SER A 97 4.07 13.36 -10.15
N PRO A 98 3.07 13.69 -9.32
CA PRO A 98 1.74 14.12 -9.81
C PRO A 98 1.70 15.55 -10.33
N LYS A 99 2.83 16.22 -10.50
CA LYS A 99 2.95 17.64 -10.85
C LYS A 99 2.01 18.09 -11.98
N ASN A 100 1.84 17.26 -13.01
CA ASN A 100 1.03 17.61 -14.18
C ASN A 100 -0.48 17.40 -13.97
N PHE A 101 -0.88 16.69 -12.93
CA PHE A 101 -2.26 16.28 -12.70
C PHE A 101 -2.88 16.90 -11.44
N ILE A 102 -2.07 17.20 -10.43
CA ILE A 102 -2.54 17.62 -9.10
C ILE A 102 -3.47 18.84 -9.14
N ALA A 103 -3.17 19.82 -10.00
CA ALA A 103 -4.01 21.00 -10.13
C ALA A 103 -5.42 20.68 -10.65
N ALA A 104 -5.53 19.79 -11.64
CA ALA A 104 -6.80 19.36 -12.20
C ALA A 104 -7.62 18.54 -11.18
N TRP A 105 -6.99 17.61 -10.46
CA TRP A 105 -7.65 16.86 -9.41
C TRP A 105 -8.15 17.76 -8.27
N LYS A 106 -7.34 18.71 -7.84
CA LYS A 106 -7.72 19.70 -6.81
C LYS A 106 -8.90 20.57 -7.27
N ALA A 107 -8.89 21.03 -8.52
CA ALA A 107 -9.99 21.82 -9.11
C ALA A 107 -11.30 21.01 -9.18
N ALA A 108 -11.21 19.68 -9.34
CA ALA A 108 -12.35 18.76 -9.28
C ALA A 108 -12.79 18.40 -7.84
N GLY A 109 -12.16 18.97 -6.81
CA GLY A 109 -12.48 18.70 -5.40
C GLY A 109 -11.88 17.41 -4.85
N ILE A 110 -11.02 16.73 -5.61
CA ILE A 110 -10.40 15.46 -5.24
C ILE A 110 -9.27 15.68 -4.24
N LYS A 111 -9.21 14.87 -3.19
CA LYS A 111 -8.08 14.86 -2.23
C LYS A 111 -6.91 14.09 -2.80
N VAL A 112 -5.71 14.64 -2.70
CA VAL A 112 -4.50 14.06 -3.31
C VAL A 112 -3.51 13.64 -2.22
N MET A 113 -3.16 12.35 -2.23
CA MET A 113 -2.30 11.70 -1.23
C MET A 113 -1.19 10.87 -1.93
N PRO A 114 -0.07 11.48 -2.34
CA PRO A 114 1.04 10.76 -2.98
C PRO A 114 1.77 9.82 -2.02
N VAL A 115 2.20 8.66 -2.53
CA VAL A 115 3.12 7.74 -1.85
C VAL A 115 4.56 8.10 -2.20
N VAL A 116 5.39 8.33 -1.20
CA VAL A 116 6.74 8.86 -1.34
C VAL A 116 7.79 8.04 -0.58
N PRO A 117 9.02 7.93 -1.11
CA PRO A 117 10.09 7.11 -0.52
C PRO A 117 10.99 7.88 0.45
N SER A 118 10.74 9.16 0.70
CA SER A 118 11.57 9.96 1.62
C SER A 118 10.86 11.24 2.10
N ALA A 119 11.26 11.75 3.26
CA ALA A 119 10.75 12.99 3.84
C ALA A 119 10.99 14.23 2.94
N LYS A 120 12.12 14.26 2.22
CA LYS A 120 12.39 15.33 1.23
C LYS A 120 11.36 15.32 0.10
N VAL A 121 10.96 14.14 -0.38
CA VAL A 121 9.93 14.02 -1.41
C VAL A 121 8.55 14.33 -0.82
N ALA A 122 8.28 13.97 0.45
CA ALA A 122 7.04 14.35 1.14
C ALA A 122 6.86 15.88 1.14
N LYS A 123 7.87 16.61 1.54
CA LYS A 123 7.84 18.09 1.50
C LYS A 123 7.60 18.64 0.10
N LYS A 124 8.24 18.05 -0.92
CA LYS A 124 7.98 18.44 -2.32
C LYS A 124 6.53 18.20 -2.76
N MET A 125 5.88 17.14 -2.27
CA MET A 125 4.47 16.87 -2.58
C MET A 125 3.55 17.86 -1.89
N GLU A 126 3.83 18.24 -0.64
CA GLU A 126 3.15 19.33 0.05
C GLU A 126 3.24 20.63 -0.73
N ASP A 127 4.44 21.01 -1.18
CA ASP A 127 4.68 22.24 -1.96
C ASP A 127 3.94 22.21 -3.33
N LEU A 128 3.62 21.04 -3.85
CA LEU A 128 2.79 20.87 -5.03
C LEU A 128 1.28 20.91 -4.73
N GLY A 129 0.86 20.98 -3.46
CA GLY A 129 -0.53 21.08 -3.04
C GLY A 129 -1.20 19.77 -2.65
N ALA A 130 -0.44 18.73 -2.30
CA ALA A 130 -1.00 17.48 -1.73
C ALA A 130 -1.75 17.78 -0.43
N ASP A 131 -2.83 17.02 -0.16
CA ASP A 131 -3.65 17.16 1.06
C ASP A 131 -3.09 16.31 2.21
N ALA A 132 -2.42 15.21 1.89
CA ALA A 132 -1.70 14.32 2.79
C ALA A 132 -0.56 13.63 2.03
N VAL A 133 0.35 12.95 2.72
CA VAL A 133 1.39 12.13 2.09
C VAL A 133 1.51 10.77 2.77
N VAL A 134 1.71 9.73 1.98
CA VAL A 134 2.10 8.40 2.47
C VAL A 134 3.61 8.27 2.39
N CYS A 135 4.28 8.24 3.53
CA CYS A 135 5.71 7.99 3.64
C CYS A 135 5.96 6.48 3.71
N SER A 136 6.40 5.88 2.62
CA SER A 136 6.56 4.43 2.48
C SER A 136 8.02 4.02 2.66
N GLY A 137 8.30 3.31 3.75
CA GLY A 137 9.62 2.80 4.09
C GLY A 137 10.04 1.59 3.25
N MET A 138 11.34 1.28 3.31
CA MET A 138 11.94 0.16 2.60
C MET A 138 11.43 -1.22 3.04
N GLU A 139 10.75 -1.31 4.18
CA GLU A 139 10.13 -2.52 4.72
C GLU A 139 8.84 -2.89 3.96
N ALA A 140 8.31 -2.00 3.13
CA ALA A 140 7.09 -2.24 2.34
C ALA A 140 7.27 -3.38 1.34
N GLY A 141 6.16 -3.99 0.93
CA GLY A 141 6.10 -4.93 -0.21
C GLY A 141 5.98 -4.21 -1.55
N GLY A 142 6.30 -4.90 -2.63
CA GLY A 142 6.30 -4.30 -3.97
C GLY A 142 7.42 -3.29 -4.15
N HIS A 143 7.18 -2.22 -4.89
CA HIS A 143 8.19 -1.18 -5.14
C HIS A 143 8.58 -0.46 -3.86
N ILE A 144 9.89 -0.39 -3.58
CA ILE A 144 10.44 0.21 -2.37
C ILE A 144 11.48 1.28 -2.67
N GLY A 145 11.62 2.22 -1.70
CA GLY A 145 12.76 3.14 -1.57
C GLY A 145 13.89 2.52 -0.75
N GLU A 146 14.77 3.38 -0.23
CA GLU A 146 15.98 2.98 0.50
C GLU A 146 15.96 3.46 1.97
N VAL A 147 14.93 4.20 2.38
CA VAL A 147 14.81 4.76 3.74
C VAL A 147 13.83 3.93 4.54
N SER A 148 14.19 3.56 5.77
CA SER A 148 13.28 2.85 6.67
C SER A 148 12.16 3.75 7.19
N THR A 149 11.02 3.15 7.53
CA THR A 149 9.87 3.84 8.11
C THR A 149 10.27 4.56 9.40
N LEU A 150 11.00 3.89 10.29
CA LEU A 150 11.45 4.45 11.57
C LEU A 150 12.29 5.72 11.40
N ALA A 151 13.15 5.78 10.39
CA ALA A 151 13.99 6.95 10.13
C ALA A 151 13.22 8.06 9.39
N MET A 152 12.26 7.70 8.55
CA MET A 152 11.58 8.63 7.65
C MET A 152 10.48 9.44 8.35
N ILE A 153 9.62 8.79 9.14
CA ILE A 153 8.41 9.41 9.71
C ILE A 153 8.74 10.61 10.60
N PRO A 154 9.69 10.56 11.56
CA PRO A 154 10.00 11.71 12.42
C PRO A 154 10.55 12.91 11.63
N VAL A 155 11.29 12.64 10.56
CA VAL A 155 11.83 13.70 9.69
C VAL A 155 10.71 14.31 8.85
N ALA A 156 9.82 13.50 8.29
CA ALA A 156 8.66 13.98 7.55
C ALA A 156 7.73 14.82 8.44
N HIS A 157 7.46 14.36 9.67
CA HIS A 157 6.67 15.10 10.67
C HIS A 157 7.25 16.48 10.98
N ARG A 158 8.58 16.61 11.04
CA ARG A 158 9.24 17.91 11.26
C ARG A 158 9.18 18.81 10.04
N LEU A 159 9.23 18.26 8.81
CA LEU A 159 9.34 19.03 7.57
C LEU A 159 7.99 19.42 6.97
N CYS A 160 6.95 18.63 7.19
CA CYS A 160 5.64 18.82 6.57
C CYS A 160 4.63 19.32 7.59
N THR A 161 3.69 20.14 7.12
CA THR A 161 2.53 20.61 7.90
C THR A 161 1.26 19.82 7.60
N ILE A 162 1.19 19.19 6.42
CA ILE A 162 0.08 18.29 6.05
C ILE A 162 0.18 16.96 6.80
N PRO A 163 -0.96 16.25 7.01
CA PRO A 163 -0.95 14.96 7.70
C PRO A 163 -0.11 13.91 6.98
N ILE A 164 0.58 13.09 7.78
CA ILE A 164 1.47 12.03 7.32
C ILE A 164 0.84 10.68 7.62
N VAL A 165 0.83 9.82 6.62
CA VAL A 165 0.49 8.40 6.73
C VAL A 165 1.78 7.58 6.67
N ALA A 166 2.00 6.71 7.66
CA ALA A 166 3.14 5.80 7.66
C ALA A 166 2.81 4.51 6.90
N ALA A 167 3.74 4.03 6.07
CA ALA A 167 3.63 2.77 5.36
C ALA A 167 4.97 2.01 5.35
N GLY A 168 4.89 0.68 5.34
CA GLY A 168 6.07 -0.20 5.41
C GLY A 168 6.36 -0.65 6.84
N GLY A 169 6.49 -1.97 7.04
CA GLY A 169 6.74 -2.57 8.35
C GLY A 169 5.54 -2.63 9.30
N ILE A 170 4.36 -2.16 8.90
CA ILE A 170 3.16 -2.08 9.74
C ILE A 170 2.20 -3.21 9.35
N GLY A 171 2.01 -4.20 10.25
CA GLY A 171 1.13 -5.36 10.04
C GLY A 171 0.16 -5.62 11.19
N ASP A 172 0.36 -4.96 12.34
CA ASP A 172 -0.42 -5.13 13.57
C ASP A 172 -0.62 -3.80 14.32
N GLY A 173 -1.28 -3.86 15.48
CA GLY A 173 -1.54 -2.68 16.28
C GLY A 173 -0.31 -2.09 16.96
N ARG A 174 0.73 -2.89 17.26
CA ARG A 174 2.00 -2.36 17.79
C ARG A 174 2.71 -1.50 16.76
N GLY A 175 2.67 -1.92 15.48
CA GLY A 175 3.16 -1.11 14.36
C GLY A 175 2.37 0.20 14.20
N VAL A 176 1.04 0.16 14.37
CA VAL A 176 0.18 1.37 14.34
C VAL A 176 0.55 2.32 15.47
N ALA A 177 0.66 1.83 16.73
CA ALA A 177 1.02 2.65 17.89
C ALA A 177 2.42 3.28 17.73
N GLY A 178 3.38 2.50 17.20
CA GLY A 178 4.73 2.98 16.89
C GLY A 178 4.72 4.09 15.84
N ALA A 179 3.95 3.93 14.76
CA ALA A 179 3.80 4.94 13.71
C ALA A 179 3.25 6.27 14.27
N PHE A 180 2.23 6.21 15.13
CA PHE A 180 1.67 7.40 15.77
C PHE A 180 2.64 8.07 16.74
N ALA A 181 3.39 7.29 17.51
CA ALA A 181 4.43 7.82 18.40
C ALA A 181 5.53 8.57 17.62
N MET A 182 5.78 8.19 16.37
CA MET A 182 6.71 8.88 15.47
C MET A 182 6.12 10.15 14.82
N GLY A 183 4.82 10.42 14.96
CA GLY A 183 4.15 11.59 14.41
C GLY A 183 3.30 11.34 13.15
N ALA A 184 3.05 10.09 12.79
CA ALA A 184 2.04 9.76 11.79
C ALA A 184 0.62 9.96 12.33
N GLU A 185 -0.33 10.24 11.43
CA GLU A 185 -1.76 10.43 11.77
C GLU A 185 -2.66 9.40 11.08
N GLY A 186 -2.06 8.47 10.39
CA GLY A 186 -2.67 7.30 9.79
C GLY A 186 -1.60 6.31 9.37
N VAL A 187 -2.03 5.11 9.04
CA VAL A 187 -1.16 4.05 8.51
C VAL A 187 -1.70 3.54 7.19
N GLN A 188 -0.79 3.16 6.27
CA GLN A 188 -1.15 2.44 5.06
C GLN A 188 -0.54 1.04 5.11
N CYS A 189 -1.39 0.03 4.98
CA CYS A 189 -1.03 -1.38 4.98
C CYS A 189 -1.38 -2.02 3.65
N GLY A 190 -0.48 -2.85 3.11
CA GLY A 190 -0.77 -3.72 1.96
C GLY A 190 -0.86 -5.17 2.41
N THR A 191 0.26 -5.70 2.92
CA THR A 191 0.44 -7.11 3.31
C THR A 191 -0.68 -7.64 4.20
N ALA A 192 -1.14 -6.86 5.18
CA ALA A 192 -2.21 -7.25 6.09
C ALA A 192 -3.57 -7.43 5.39
N PHE A 193 -3.82 -6.75 4.27
CA PHE A 193 -5.06 -6.88 3.51
C PHE A 193 -5.00 -7.91 2.39
N ILE A 194 -3.82 -8.40 2.01
CA ILE A 194 -3.72 -9.53 1.07
C ILE A 194 -4.31 -10.81 1.68
N VAL A 195 -4.20 -10.97 3.00
CA VAL A 195 -4.74 -12.13 3.72
C VAL A 195 -6.21 -11.97 4.11
N ALA A 196 -6.85 -10.84 3.75
CA ALA A 196 -8.27 -10.63 4.01
C ALA A 196 -9.14 -11.65 3.24
N ASP A 197 -10.28 -12.03 3.83
CA ASP A 197 -11.21 -12.96 3.22
C ASP A 197 -11.78 -12.39 1.92
N GLU A 198 -11.99 -11.08 1.87
CA GLU A 198 -12.50 -10.35 0.70
C GLU A 198 -11.43 -10.09 -0.38
N CYS A 199 -10.17 -10.40 -0.11
CA CYS A 199 -9.10 -10.31 -1.11
C CYS A 199 -9.12 -11.55 -2.02
N ASN A 200 -9.08 -11.34 -3.33
CA ASN A 200 -9.09 -12.39 -4.35
C ASN A 200 -7.72 -13.06 -4.59
N ALA A 201 -6.71 -12.77 -3.75
CA ALA A 201 -5.44 -13.47 -3.80
C ALA A 201 -5.63 -14.96 -3.51
N SER A 202 -4.85 -15.81 -4.20
CA SER A 202 -4.90 -17.28 -4.00
C SER A 202 -4.59 -17.66 -2.56
N ASP A 203 -5.05 -18.84 -2.15
CA ASP A 203 -4.71 -19.38 -0.84
C ASP A 203 -3.19 -19.53 -0.65
N GLY A 204 -2.47 -19.97 -1.69
CA GLY A 204 -1.01 -20.05 -1.67
C GLY A 204 -0.33 -18.72 -1.39
N TYR A 205 -0.88 -17.61 -1.91
CA TYR A 205 -0.35 -16.26 -1.61
C TYR A 205 -0.62 -15.87 -0.15
N LYS A 206 -1.85 -16.08 0.33
CA LYS A 206 -2.24 -15.80 1.71
C LYS A 206 -1.41 -16.63 2.69
N ASP A 207 -1.20 -17.92 2.42
CA ASP A 207 -0.40 -18.81 3.26
C ASP A 207 1.07 -18.42 3.26
N ALA A 208 1.64 -18.03 2.11
CA ALA A 208 3.01 -17.53 2.04
C ALA A 208 3.24 -16.31 2.95
N ILE A 209 2.23 -15.46 3.13
CA ILE A 209 2.31 -14.31 4.04
C ILE A 209 2.17 -14.73 5.50
N VAL A 210 1.15 -15.53 5.84
CA VAL A 210 0.86 -15.93 7.24
C VAL A 210 1.97 -16.77 7.84
N ASN A 211 2.69 -17.54 7.03
CA ASN A 211 3.79 -18.40 7.46
C ASN A 211 5.17 -17.71 7.43
N ALA A 212 5.28 -16.48 6.90
CA ALA A 212 6.55 -15.77 6.80
C ALA A 212 6.89 -15.03 8.09
N LEU A 213 8.19 -14.98 8.41
CA LEU A 213 8.76 -14.04 9.37
C LEU A 213 9.23 -12.76 8.65
N GLU A 214 9.60 -11.73 9.42
CA GLU A 214 10.09 -10.46 8.89
C GLU A 214 11.37 -10.60 8.05
N SER A 215 12.17 -11.62 8.32
CA SER A 215 13.42 -11.96 7.62
C SER A 215 13.20 -12.76 6.33
N ASP A 216 12.00 -13.33 6.14
CA ASP A 216 11.70 -14.20 5.00
C ASP A 216 11.31 -13.40 3.74
N THR A 217 11.84 -12.21 3.59
CA THR A 217 11.63 -11.38 2.40
C THR A 217 12.94 -11.07 1.69
N ARG A 218 12.88 -10.97 0.37
CA ARG A 218 14.00 -10.59 -0.49
C ARG A 218 13.65 -9.40 -1.36
N VAL A 219 14.68 -8.63 -1.71
CA VAL A 219 14.57 -7.51 -2.65
C VAL A 219 15.26 -7.89 -3.94
N TYR A 220 14.51 -7.86 -5.03
CA TYR A 220 15.05 -8.10 -6.37
C TYR A 220 14.80 -6.89 -7.28
N ARG A 221 15.53 -6.81 -8.39
CA ARG A 221 15.32 -5.77 -9.39
C ARG A 221 14.26 -6.25 -10.39
N ASN A 222 13.10 -5.59 -10.37
CA ASN A 222 11.98 -5.95 -11.25
C ASN A 222 12.33 -5.66 -12.71
N PRO A 223 12.21 -6.64 -13.62
CA PRO A 223 12.59 -6.47 -15.02
C PRO A 223 11.70 -5.49 -15.80
N GLY A 224 10.41 -5.38 -15.42
CA GLY A 224 9.46 -4.51 -16.11
C GLY A 224 9.64 -3.03 -15.77
N THR A 225 10.02 -2.73 -14.52
CA THR A 225 10.17 -1.34 -14.05
C THR A 225 11.60 -0.91 -13.81
N GLY A 226 12.54 -1.86 -13.74
CA GLY A 226 13.94 -1.61 -13.39
C GLY A 226 14.15 -1.14 -11.95
N ARG A 227 13.13 -1.22 -11.09
CA ARG A 227 13.14 -0.77 -9.69
C ARG A 227 13.25 -1.95 -8.73
N ASN A 228 13.67 -1.66 -7.51
CA ASN A 228 13.71 -2.63 -6.43
C ASN A 228 12.29 -2.97 -5.96
N VAL A 229 12.03 -4.27 -5.81
CA VAL A 229 10.75 -4.83 -5.37
C VAL A 229 11.00 -5.83 -4.27
N ARG A 230 10.24 -5.74 -3.17
CA ARG A 230 10.28 -6.72 -2.08
C ARG A 230 9.16 -7.76 -2.26
N THR A 231 9.53 -9.02 -2.04
CA THR A 231 8.65 -10.19 -2.08
C THR A 231 8.98 -11.13 -0.93
N VAL A 232 8.04 -11.97 -0.52
CA VAL A 232 8.35 -13.14 0.34
C VAL A 232 9.24 -14.09 -0.46
N THR A 233 10.16 -14.73 0.23
CA THR A 233 11.04 -15.74 -0.35
C THR A 233 10.22 -16.94 -0.80
N SER A 234 10.47 -17.42 -2.01
CA SER A 234 9.87 -18.61 -2.61
C SER A 234 10.93 -19.36 -3.40
N PRO A 235 10.72 -20.63 -3.78
CA PRO A 235 11.64 -21.33 -4.65
C PRO A 235 11.99 -20.57 -5.94
N LEU A 236 11.01 -19.89 -6.56
CA LEU A 236 11.26 -19.03 -7.71
C LEU A 236 12.24 -17.91 -7.37
N VAL A 237 12.07 -17.25 -6.22
CA VAL A 237 12.93 -16.14 -5.78
C VAL A 237 14.34 -16.63 -5.45
N GLU A 238 14.47 -17.78 -4.81
CA GLU A 238 15.79 -18.39 -4.55
C GLU A 238 16.51 -18.71 -5.84
N LYS A 239 15.83 -19.37 -6.78
CA LYS A 239 16.36 -19.67 -8.10
C LYS A 239 16.78 -18.41 -8.85
N TYR A 240 16.02 -17.31 -8.73
CA TYR A 240 16.44 -16.02 -9.31
C TYR A 240 17.81 -15.58 -8.76
N PHE A 241 18.05 -15.69 -7.46
CA PHE A 241 19.33 -15.27 -6.86
C PHE A 241 20.49 -16.22 -7.20
N GLU A 242 20.22 -17.51 -7.36
CA GLU A 242 21.20 -18.48 -7.84
C GLU A 242 21.63 -18.13 -9.28
N VAL A 243 20.69 -17.98 -10.19
CA VAL A 243 20.96 -17.61 -11.59
C VAL A 243 21.59 -16.21 -11.68
N LEU A 244 21.17 -15.26 -10.83
CA LEU A 244 21.78 -13.92 -10.78
C LEU A 244 23.27 -14.01 -10.45
N LYS A 245 23.67 -14.90 -9.52
CA LYS A 245 25.06 -15.10 -9.10
C LYS A 245 25.90 -15.84 -10.16
N GLU A 246 25.31 -16.85 -10.81
CA GLU A 246 26.04 -17.72 -11.73
C GLU A 246 26.06 -17.20 -13.17
N GLU A 247 24.94 -16.66 -13.66
CA GLU A 247 24.74 -16.30 -15.08
C GLU A 247 24.48 -14.80 -15.29
N GLY A 248 24.29 -14.04 -14.21
CA GLY A 248 24.06 -12.59 -14.25
C GLY A 248 22.61 -12.17 -14.46
N TYR A 249 22.40 -10.84 -14.39
CA TYR A 249 21.04 -10.25 -14.35
C TYR A 249 20.20 -10.56 -15.61
N ASP A 250 20.81 -10.58 -16.79
CA ASP A 250 20.05 -10.75 -18.04
C ASP A 250 19.38 -12.13 -18.14
N LYS A 251 19.94 -13.14 -17.51
CA LYS A 251 19.34 -14.47 -17.39
C LYS A 251 18.33 -14.52 -16.24
N ALA A 252 18.72 -14.05 -15.06
CA ALA A 252 17.86 -14.09 -13.88
C ALA A 252 16.53 -13.34 -14.08
N LYS A 253 16.57 -12.17 -14.73
CA LYS A 253 15.35 -11.37 -14.97
C LYS A 253 14.24 -12.11 -15.75
N LEU A 254 14.59 -13.10 -16.56
CA LEU A 254 13.63 -13.89 -17.34
C LEU A 254 12.73 -14.76 -16.46
N LEU A 255 13.21 -15.15 -15.28
CA LEU A 255 12.46 -15.96 -14.33
C LEU A 255 11.31 -15.19 -13.68
N MET A 256 11.43 -13.86 -13.55
CA MET A 256 10.51 -13.04 -12.77
C MET A 256 9.28 -12.54 -13.54
N GLY A 257 9.17 -12.91 -14.83
CA GLY A 257 8.04 -12.54 -15.67
C GLY A 257 6.74 -13.27 -15.26
N GLY A 258 5.65 -12.52 -15.00
CA GLY A 258 4.34 -13.12 -14.68
C GLY A 258 4.18 -13.62 -13.24
N GLY A 259 5.21 -13.57 -12.41
CA GLY A 259 5.17 -14.15 -11.07
C GLY A 259 4.04 -13.62 -10.16
N LEU A 260 3.65 -12.36 -10.28
CA LEU A 260 2.50 -11.82 -9.55
C LEU A 260 1.17 -12.40 -10.06
N ALA A 261 1.04 -12.64 -11.36
CA ALA A 261 -0.16 -13.24 -11.92
C ALA A 261 -0.34 -14.69 -11.44
N HIS A 262 0.75 -15.47 -11.36
CA HIS A 262 0.74 -16.80 -10.75
C HIS A 262 0.38 -16.74 -9.26
N ALA A 263 0.95 -15.79 -8.51
CA ALA A 263 0.60 -15.59 -7.11
C ALA A 263 -0.90 -15.32 -6.90
N MET A 264 -1.52 -14.54 -7.78
CA MET A 264 -2.97 -14.25 -7.71
C MET A 264 -3.85 -15.42 -8.11
N LYS A 265 -3.41 -16.25 -9.08
CA LYS A 265 -4.23 -17.29 -9.71
C LYS A 265 -4.23 -18.60 -8.94
N ASP A 266 -3.07 -19.15 -8.70
CA ASP A 266 -2.88 -20.50 -8.14
C ASP A 266 -1.91 -20.54 -6.96
N GLY A 267 -1.06 -19.52 -6.82
CA GLY A 267 -0.13 -19.41 -5.69
C GLY A 267 0.98 -20.47 -5.69
N ASP A 268 1.27 -21.07 -6.85
CA ASP A 268 2.37 -22.04 -6.97
C ASP A 268 3.71 -21.34 -6.67
N PRO A 269 4.43 -21.73 -5.59
CA PRO A 269 5.65 -21.06 -5.17
C PRO A 269 6.82 -21.19 -6.16
N GLU A 270 6.77 -22.19 -7.06
CA GLU A 270 7.78 -22.37 -8.11
C GLU A 270 7.65 -21.32 -9.26
N GLN A 271 6.49 -20.65 -9.33
CA GLN A 271 6.17 -19.69 -10.38
C GLN A 271 5.76 -18.31 -9.85
N SER A 272 5.56 -18.19 -8.54
CA SER A 272 4.97 -17.00 -7.92
C SER A 272 5.99 -16.05 -7.31
N THR A 273 5.72 -14.74 -7.47
CA THR A 273 6.32 -13.68 -6.65
C THR A 273 5.26 -13.14 -5.69
N PHE A 274 5.39 -13.47 -4.43
CA PHE A 274 4.48 -13.04 -3.36
C PHE A 274 4.88 -11.65 -2.84
N MET A 275 4.44 -10.60 -3.51
CA MET A 275 4.80 -9.21 -3.16
C MET A 275 4.23 -8.84 -1.79
N ALA A 276 5.03 -8.94 -0.74
CA ALA A 276 4.68 -8.55 0.62
C ALA A 276 5.88 -7.89 1.31
N GLY A 277 5.61 -7.08 2.32
CA GLY A 277 6.62 -6.39 3.13
C GLY A 277 7.11 -7.24 4.30
N GLN A 278 8.10 -6.73 5.02
CA GLN A 278 8.60 -7.33 6.25
C GLN A 278 7.54 -7.39 7.35
N SER A 279 6.46 -6.62 7.20
CA SER A 279 5.26 -6.74 8.04
C SER A 279 4.55 -8.10 7.94
N ALA A 280 4.94 -9.00 7.01
CA ALA A 280 4.43 -10.36 6.97
C ALA A 280 4.62 -11.07 8.32
N GLY A 281 5.77 -10.88 8.99
CA GLY A 281 6.02 -11.45 10.30
C GLY A 281 5.05 -11.01 11.42
N ALA A 282 4.32 -9.90 11.22
CA ALA A 282 3.26 -9.45 12.13
C ALA A 282 1.85 -9.87 11.69
N VAL A 283 1.69 -10.43 10.48
CA VAL A 283 0.41 -10.88 9.92
C VAL A 283 0.23 -12.38 10.16
N VAL A 284 -0.21 -12.73 11.36
CA VAL A 284 -0.22 -14.11 11.85
C VAL A 284 -1.50 -14.90 11.55
N ARG A 285 -2.51 -14.28 10.96
CA ARG A 285 -3.78 -14.94 10.63
C ARG A 285 -4.57 -14.19 9.57
N ARG A 286 -5.42 -14.92 8.85
CA ARG A 286 -6.45 -14.41 7.97
C ARG A 286 -7.64 -13.84 8.75
N GLY A 287 -8.58 -13.20 8.09
CA GLY A 287 -9.84 -12.68 8.62
C GLY A 287 -10.46 -11.66 7.67
N THR A 288 -11.64 -11.18 7.99
CA THR A 288 -12.30 -10.11 7.23
C THR A 288 -11.55 -8.77 7.36
N CYS A 289 -11.73 -7.86 6.39
CA CYS A 289 -11.19 -6.51 6.46
C CYS A 289 -11.58 -5.79 7.76
N ARG A 290 -12.82 -6.01 8.23
CA ARG A 290 -13.32 -5.46 9.50
C ARG A 290 -12.54 -5.99 10.69
N GLU A 291 -12.38 -7.30 10.80
CA GLU A 291 -11.62 -7.93 11.90
C GLU A 291 -10.16 -7.48 11.91
N ILE A 292 -9.55 -7.32 10.73
CA ILE A 292 -8.18 -6.82 10.60
C ILE A 292 -8.07 -5.40 11.15
N ILE A 293 -8.94 -4.49 10.72
CA ILE A 293 -8.91 -3.08 11.14
C ILE A 293 -9.23 -2.94 12.63
N GLU A 294 -10.31 -3.56 13.11
CA GLU A 294 -10.72 -3.47 14.52
C GLU A 294 -9.64 -4.02 15.44
N ARG A 295 -9.04 -5.16 15.09
CA ARG A 295 -7.92 -5.74 15.84
C ARG A 295 -6.72 -4.81 15.87
N MET A 296 -6.28 -4.28 14.72
CA MET A 296 -5.17 -3.33 14.67
C MET A 296 -5.40 -2.12 15.59
N MET A 297 -6.61 -1.58 15.59
CA MET A 297 -6.95 -0.41 16.41
C MET A 297 -7.05 -0.72 17.90
N GLN A 298 -7.58 -1.89 18.26
CA GLN A 298 -7.61 -2.36 19.64
C GLN A 298 -6.20 -2.57 20.18
N GLU A 299 -5.37 -3.36 19.46
CA GLU A 299 -3.98 -3.63 19.85
C GLU A 299 -3.14 -2.35 19.91
N ALA A 300 -3.38 -1.38 19.01
CA ALA A 300 -2.69 -0.09 19.04
C ALA A 300 -3.02 0.69 20.31
N ARG A 301 -4.29 0.70 20.73
CA ARG A 301 -4.71 1.35 21.97
C ARG A 301 -4.06 0.68 23.18
N GLU A 302 -4.05 -0.64 23.22
CA GLU A 302 -3.44 -1.41 24.32
C GLU A 302 -1.94 -1.14 24.40
N ALA A 303 -1.22 -1.18 23.27
CA ALA A 303 0.20 -0.86 23.19
C ALA A 303 0.52 0.57 23.65
N ALA A 304 -0.31 1.55 23.26
CA ALA A 304 -0.12 2.93 23.68
C ALA A 304 -0.31 3.10 25.19
N LEU A 305 -1.31 2.46 25.79
CA LEU A 305 -1.54 2.50 27.25
C LEU A 305 -0.40 1.82 28.01
N GLU A 306 0.09 0.68 27.54
CA GLU A 306 1.26 0.00 28.09
C GLU A 306 2.51 0.92 28.12
N GLN A 307 2.71 1.71 27.06
CA GLN A 307 3.83 2.66 27.05
C GLN A 307 3.66 3.79 28.05
N VAL A 308 2.46 4.37 28.17
CA VAL A 308 2.18 5.42 29.17
C VAL A 308 2.55 4.96 30.58
N GLU A 309 2.27 3.70 30.94
CA GLU A 309 2.62 3.13 32.23
C GLU A 309 4.13 3.02 32.47
N LYS A 310 4.90 2.71 31.42
CA LYS A 310 6.38 2.65 31.51
C LYS A 310 7.06 4.01 31.70
N TRP A 311 6.38 5.10 31.36
CA TRP A 311 6.90 6.47 31.50
C TRP A 311 6.47 7.14 32.84
N ARG A 312 5.66 6.47 33.65
CA ARG A 312 5.26 6.90 35.00
C ARG A 312 6.25 6.43 36.06
#